data_745dfc8c1c622ac27b80647aa763a1ae
#
_entry.id   745dfc8c1c622ac27b80647aa763a1ae
#
_cell.length_a   1.000
_cell.length_b   1.000
_cell.length_c   1.000
_cell.angle_alpha   90.00
_cell.angle_beta   90.00
_cell.angle_gamma   90.00
#
_symmetry.space_group_name_H-M   'P 1'
#
loop_
_entity.id
_entity.type
_entity.pdbx_description
1 polymer ?
#
loop_
_entity_poly.entity_id
_entity_poly.type
_entity_poly.pdbx_seq_one_letter_code
_entity_poly.pdbx_strand_id
1 'polypeptide(L)'
;MSKTFRADKSEPLVWEFLSDLLKDPEQLCADLERMIELEREGMRGDPEQETRVWVEKLSEVDRKRSRFQDQAAEGLMTLDELRANLADLEETRATIERELKVLQGRQEHLESLERDKDALLNPTRRWHRRPWIACPAKSVTSSTRCCD
;
A
#
# COMPACT_ATOMS: atom_id res chain seq x y z
N MET A 1 15.12 -3.82 32.05
CA MET A 1 16.13 -4.82 31.64
C MET A 1 16.00 -5.02 30.13
N SER A 2 16.84 -4.34 29.34
CA SER A 2 16.85 -4.47 27.88
C SER A 2 17.55 -5.78 27.51
N LYS A 3 16.80 -6.73 26.96
CA LYS A 3 17.41 -7.92 26.35
C LYS A 3 18.07 -7.49 25.04
N THR A 4 19.38 -7.35 25.04
CA THR A 4 20.18 -7.13 23.85
C THR A 4 20.08 -8.38 22.98
N PHE A 5 19.40 -8.29 21.84
CA PHE A 5 19.33 -9.37 20.87
C PHE A 5 20.73 -9.47 20.20
N ARG A 6 21.39 -10.61 20.32
CA ARG A 6 22.68 -10.85 19.66
C ARG A 6 22.40 -11.17 18.19
N ALA A 7 22.73 -10.25 17.32
CA ALA A 7 22.57 -10.37 15.87
C ALA A 7 23.29 -11.62 15.30
N ASP A 8 24.46 -11.95 15.83
CA ASP A 8 25.29 -13.08 15.38
C ASP A 8 24.62 -14.46 15.45
N LYS A 9 23.59 -14.63 16.30
CA LYS A 9 22.84 -15.90 16.41
C LYS A 9 21.55 -15.93 15.58
N SER A 10 20.97 -14.79 15.31
CA SER A 10 19.73 -14.69 14.54
C SER A 10 20.00 -14.60 13.03
N GLU A 11 21.15 -14.07 12.65
CA GLU A 11 21.52 -13.89 11.24
C GLU A 11 21.55 -15.20 10.44
N PRO A 12 22.21 -16.28 10.90
CA PRO A 12 22.20 -17.54 10.16
C PRO A 12 20.83 -18.20 10.11
N LEU A 13 20.01 -18.08 11.17
CA LEU A 13 18.65 -18.62 11.19
C LEU A 13 17.72 -17.87 10.22
N VAL A 14 17.87 -16.56 10.11
CA VAL A 14 17.11 -15.73 9.15
C VAL A 14 17.54 -16.08 7.72
N TRP A 15 18.84 -16.26 7.47
CA TRP A 15 19.34 -16.65 6.15
C TRP A 15 18.91 -18.06 5.74
N GLU A 16 18.91 -19.00 6.67
CA GLU A 16 18.41 -20.36 6.43
C GLU A 16 16.91 -20.34 6.11
N PHE A 17 16.11 -19.63 6.89
CA PHE A 17 14.67 -19.45 6.65
C PHE A 17 14.39 -18.77 5.30
N LEU A 18 15.09 -17.68 4.98
CA LEU A 18 14.95 -16.99 3.70
C LEU A 18 15.40 -17.86 2.52
N SER A 19 16.47 -18.65 2.70
CA SER A 19 16.94 -19.57 1.67
C SER A 19 15.93 -20.67 1.40
N ASP A 20 15.29 -21.22 2.45
CA ASP A 20 14.28 -22.24 2.30
C ASP A 20 12.99 -21.68 1.65
N LEU A 21 12.60 -20.47 2.02
CA LEU A 21 11.47 -19.78 1.40
C LEU A 21 11.70 -19.51 -0.09
N LEU A 22 12.94 -19.19 -0.49
CA LEU A 22 13.31 -18.92 -1.88
C LEU A 22 13.58 -20.18 -2.72
N LYS A 23 13.75 -21.35 -2.09
CA LYS A 23 13.92 -22.64 -2.78
C LYS A 23 12.65 -23.14 -3.42
N ASP A 24 11.50 -22.74 -2.90
CA ASP A 24 10.20 -23.15 -3.43
C ASP A 24 9.35 -21.91 -3.82
N PRO A 25 9.61 -21.32 -4.99
CA PRO A 25 8.86 -20.17 -5.47
C PRO A 25 7.39 -20.50 -5.76
N GLU A 26 7.05 -21.75 -6.02
CA GLU A 26 5.68 -22.19 -6.25
C GLU A 26 4.86 -22.12 -4.95
N GLN A 27 5.44 -22.57 -3.84
CA GLN A 27 4.82 -22.47 -2.53
C GLN A 27 4.61 -21.00 -2.12
N LEU A 28 5.60 -20.17 -2.35
CA LEU A 28 5.50 -18.73 -2.04
C LEU A 28 4.39 -18.05 -2.86
N CYS A 29 4.27 -18.40 -4.14
CA CYS A 29 3.18 -17.90 -4.98
C CYS A 29 1.81 -18.39 -4.49
N ALA A 30 1.69 -19.66 -4.09
CA ALA A 30 0.45 -20.20 -3.55
C ALA A 30 0.04 -19.52 -2.23
N ASP A 31 0.99 -19.23 -1.36
CA ASP A 31 0.74 -18.50 -0.11
C ASP A 31 0.30 -17.06 -0.37
N LEU A 32 0.89 -16.37 -1.34
CA LEU A 32 0.46 -15.04 -1.77
C LEU A 32 -0.94 -15.06 -2.40
N GLU A 33 -1.25 -16.04 -3.23
CA GLU A 33 -2.61 -16.22 -3.79
C GLU A 33 -3.64 -16.39 -2.69
N ARG A 34 -3.30 -17.19 -1.69
CA ARG A 34 -4.17 -17.41 -0.53
C ARG A 34 -4.36 -16.13 0.29
N MET A 35 -3.31 -15.35 0.49
CA MET A 35 -3.41 -14.05 1.16
C MET A 35 -4.29 -13.07 0.38
N ILE A 36 -4.12 -12.98 -0.94
CA ILE A 36 -4.95 -12.14 -1.82
C ILE A 36 -6.42 -12.56 -1.73
N GLU A 37 -6.70 -13.87 -1.76
CA GLU A 37 -8.07 -14.38 -1.67
C GLU A 37 -8.71 -14.09 -0.31
N LEU A 38 -7.98 -14.30 0.79
CA LEU A 38 -8.45 -13.96 2.14
C LEU A 38 -8.73 -12.45 2.29
N GLU A 39 -7.91 -11.60 1.69
CA GLU A 39 -8.13 -10.15 1.72
C GLU A 39 -9.36 -9.76 0.87
N ARG A 40 -9.55 -10.40 -0.28
CA ARG A 40 -10.76 -10.23 -1.11
C ARG A 40 -12.03 -10.71 -0.40
N GLU A 41 -11.98 -11.87 0.26
CA GLU A 41 -13.09 -12.38 1.06
C GLU A 41 -13.40 -11.48 2.27
N GLY A 42 -12.38 -10.87 2.86
CA GLY A 42 -12.50 -9.88 3.93
C GLY A 42 -13.14 -8.57 3.47
N MET A 43 -13.07 -8.26 2.19
CA MET A 43 -13.81 -7.17 1.55
C MET A 43 -15.24 -7.64 1.30
N ARG A 44 -16.12 -7.43 2.28
CA ARG A 44 -17.56 -7.73 2.13
C ARG A 44 -18.18 -6.77 1.12
N GLY A 45 -18.17 -7.13 -0.16
CA GLY A 45 -18.79 -6.36 -1.24
C GLY A 45 -17.79 -5.88 -2.30
N ASP A 46 -18.31 -5.20 -3.29
CA ASP A 46 -17.54 -4.53 -4.32
C ASP A 46 -16.94 -3.23 -3.74
N PRO A 47 -15.60 -3.12 -3.58
CA PRO A 47 -14.96 -1.94 -2.99
C PRO A 47 -15.25 -0.66 -3.79
N GLU A 48 -15.49 -0.78 -5.10
CA GLU A 48 -15.90 0.36 -5.91
C GLU A 48 -17.31 0.82 -5.55
N GLN A 49 -18.22 -0.11 -5.29
CA GLN A 49 -19.58 0.21 -4.89
C GLN A 49 -19.63 0.83 -3.50
N GLU A 50 -18.85 0.30 -2.54
CA GLU A 50 -18.73 0.91 -1.22
C GLU A 50 -18.15 2.32 -1.29
N THR A 51 -17.11 2.52 -2.09
CA THR A 51 -16.53 3.86 -2.31
C THR A 51 -17.55 4.83 -2.89
N ARG A 52 -18.36 4.41 -3.87
CA ARG A 52 -19.43 5.23 -4.46
C ARG A 52 -20.47 5.66 -3.43
N VAL A 53 -20.87 4.74 -2.55
CA VAL A 53 -21.83 5.04 -1.46
C VAL A 53 -21.29 6.09 -0.51
N TRP A 54 -19.99 6.01 -0.14
CA TRP A 54 -19.37 6.99 0.73
C TRP A 54 -19.18 8.36 0.05
N VAL A 55 -18.81 8.38 -1.24
CA VAL A 55 -18.72 9.62 -2.04
C VAL A 55 -20.10 10.29 -2.18
N GLU A 56 -21.16 9.50 -2.37
CA GLU A 56 -22.53 10.04 -2.42
C GLU A 56 -22.94 10.66 -1.08
N LYS A 57 -22.65 9.98 0.04
CA LYS A 57 -22.87 10.54 1.40
C LYS A 57 -22.10 11.85 1.60
N LEU A 58 -20.85 11.94 1.12
CA LEU A 58 -20.07 13.17 1.21
C LEU A 58 -20.75 14.31 0.44
N SER A 59 -21.21 14.04 -0.77
CA SER A 59 -21.95 15.04 -1.57
C SER A 59 -23.27 15.47 -0.92
N GLU A 60 -23.92 14.58 -0.18
CA GLU A 60 -25.12 14.91 0.59
C GLU A 60 -24.82 15.84 1.76
N VAL A 61 -23.70 15.60 2.47
CA VAL A 61 -23.22 16.50 3.52
C VAL A 61 -22.96 17.90 2.99
N ASP A 62 -22.31 18.02 1.82
CA ASP A 62 -22.04 19.32 1.19
C ASP A 62 -23.35 20.01 0.76
N ARG A 63 -24.33 19.29 0.24
CA ARG A 63 -25.66 19.85 -0.07
C ARG A 63 -26.39 20.34 1.18
N LYS A 64 -26.32 19.59 2.28
CA LYS A 64 -26.93 20.02 3.56
C LYS A 64 -26.25 21.29 4.08
N ARG A 65 -24.92 21.36 3.98
CA ARG A 65 -24.15 22.55 4.35
C ARG A 65 -24.62 23.80 3.59
N SER A 66 -24.73 23.70 2.26
CA SER A 66 -25.25 24.82 1.45
C SER A 66 -26.66 25.23 1.87
N ARG A 67 -27.56 24.28 2.10
CA ARG A 67 -28.93 24.59 2.53
C ARG A 67 -28.97 25.32 3.87
N PHE A 68 -28.17 24.93 4.84
CA PHE A 68 -28.10 25.64 6.12
C PHE A 68 -27.55 27.06 5.99
N GLN A 69 -26.57 27.25 5.11
CA GLN A 69 -26.04 28.58 4.80
C GLN A 69 -27.10 29.48 4.12
N ASP A 70 -27.86 28.92 3.18
CA ASP A 70 -28.95 29.66 2.51
C ASP A 70 -30.07 30.03 3.51
N GLN A 71 -30.51 29.10 4.37
CA GLN A 71 -31.50 29.35 5.40
C GLN A 71 -31.06 30.42 6.40
N ALA A 72 -29.78 30.44 6.75
CA ALA A 72 -29.23 31.47 7.63
C ALA A 72 -29.18 32.83 6.93
N ALA A 73 -28.86 32.86 5.62
CA ALA A 73 -28.86 34.09 4.82
C ALA A 73 -30.27 34.66 4.64
N GLU A 74 -31.27 33.82 4.56
CA GLU A 74 -32.69 34.20 4.50
C GLU A 74 -33.26 34.61 5.88
N GLY A 75 -32.48 34.47 6.96
CA GLY A 75 -32.91 34.80 8.33
C GLY A 75 -33.84 33.75 8.96
N LEU A 76 -33.95 32.56 8.37
CA LEU A 76 -34.77 31.45 8.86
C LEU A 76 -34.09 30.66 9.98
N MET A 77 -32.79 30.91 10.21
CA MET A 77 -31.97 30.22 11.20
C MET A 77 -31.06 31.23 11.93
N THR A 78 -30.90 31.02 13.21
CA THR A 78 -29.96 31.83 14.01
C THR A 78 -28.50 31.40 13.74
N LEU A 79 -27.55 32.31 14.01
CA LEU A 79 -26.13 32.01 13.84
C LEU A 79 -25.65 30.88 14.77
N ASP A 80 -26.25 30.73 15.95
CA ASP A 80 -25.88 29.67 16.89
C ASP A 80 -26.41 28.30 16.44
N GLU A 81 -27.62 28.24 15.89
CA GLU A 81 -28.16 27.03 15.25
C GLU A 81 -27.33 26.65 14.02
N LEU A 82 -26.95 27.63 13.19
CA LEU A 82 -26.08 27.37 12.05
C LEU A 82 -24.74 26.76 12.50
N ARG A 83 -24.09 27.31 13.51
CA ARG A 83 -22.83 26.79 14.03
C ARG A 83 -22.96 25.37 14.54
N ALA A 84 -24.02 25.08 15.29
CA ALA A 84 -24.30 23.72 15.79
C ALA A 84 -24.47 22.72 14.65
N ASN A 85 -25.33 23.07 13.67
CA ASN A 85 -25.57 22.20 12.51
C ASN A 85 -24.32 21.99 11.63
N LEU A 86 -23.49 23.02 11.47
CA LEU A 86 -22.22 22.90 10.73
C LEU A 86 -21.21 22.02 11.48
N ALA A 87 -21.17 22.08 12.81
CA ALA A 87 -20.30 21.22 13.62
C ALA A 87 -20.69 19.74 13.48
N ASP A 88 -21.97 19.41 13.51
CA ASP A 88 -22.47 18.04 13.33
C ASP A 88 -22.18 17.51 11.92
N LEU A 89 -22.30 18.36 10.89
CA LEU A 89 -21.94 18.01 9.53
C LEU A 89 -20.44 17.78 9.37
N GLU A 90 -19.61 18.56 10.05
CA GLU A 90 -18.14 18.39 10.00
C GLU A 90 -17.71 17.09 10.65
N GLU A 91 -18.33 16.69 11.78
CA GLU A 91 -18.09 15.38 12.41
C GLU A 91 -18.49 14.22 11.48
N THR A 92 -19.66 14.35 10.84
CA THR A 92 -20.13 13.38 9.85
C THR A 92 -19.17 13.27 8.67
N ARG A 93 -18.71 14.40 8.16
CA ARG A 93 -17.73 14.48 7.08
C ARG A 93 -16.42 13.78 7.45
N ALA A 94 -15.88 14.11 8.62
CA ALA A 94 -14.64 13.51 9.11
C ALA A 94 -14.75 11.97 9.25
N THR A 95 -15.93 11.46 9.60
CA THR A 95 -16.19 10.03 9.67
C THR A 95 -16.18 9.41 8.28
N ILE A 96 -16.88 10.02 7.31
CA ILE A 96 -16.91 9.56 5.91
C ILE A 96 -15.49 9.54 5.29
N GLU A 97 -14.73 10.61 5.49
CA GLU A 97 -13.35 10.71 4.98
C GLU A 97 -12.44 9.64 5.58
N ARG A 98 -12.63 9.29 6.85
CA ARG A 98 -11.90 8.21 7.52
C ARG A 98 -12.21 6.85 6.90
N GLU A 99 -13.49 6.56 6.66
CA GLU A 99 -13.92 5.30 6.03
C GLU A 99 -13.39 5.18 4.58
N LEU A 100 -13.47 6.27 3.80
CA LEU A 100 -12.90 6.31 2.46
C LEU A 100 -11.39 6.03 2.47
N LYS A 101 -10.67 6.60 3.43
CA LYS A 101 -9.22 6.38 3.56
C LYS A 101 -8.90 4.92 3.91
N VAL A 102 -9.72 4.27 4.75
CA VAL A 102 -9.56 2.84 5.08
C VAL A 102 -9.78 1.98 3.83
N LEU A 103 -10.81 2.27 3.02
CA LEU A 103 -11.09 1.54 1.78
C LEU A 103 -9.96 1.70 0.77
N GLN A 104 -9.45 2.92 0.58
CA GLN A 104 -8.29 3.19 -0.29
C GLN A 104 -7.05 2.42 0.16
N GLY A 105 -6.75 2.43 1.46
CA GLY A 105 -5.61 1.69 2.01
C GLY A 105 -5.71 0.18 1.78
N ARG A 106 -6.90 -0.40 1.86
CA ARG A 106 -7.12 -1.83 1.55
C ARG A 106 -6.91 -2.12 0.07
N GLN A 107 -7.42 -1.26 -0.81
CA GLN A 107 -7.22 -1.41 -2.25
C GLN A 107 -5.75 -1.32 -2.64
N GLU A 108 -5.02 -0.33 -2.11
CA GLU A 108 -3.58 -0.18 -2.32
C GLU A 108 -2.80 -1.40 -1.82
N HIS A 109 -3.21 -1.99 -0.70
CA HIS A 109 -2.60 -3.20 -0.17
C HIS A 109 -2.80 -4.39 -1.10
N LEU A 110 -4.02 -4.63 -1.60
CA LEU A 110 -4.29 -5.68 -2.59
C LEU A 110 -3.46 -5.50 -3.87
N GLU A 111 -3.44 -4.31 -4.43
CA GLU A 111 -2.64 -4.01 -5.61
C GLU A 111 -1.13 -4.23 -5.37
N SER A 112 -0.67 -4.02 -4.13
CA SER A 112 0.71 -4.32 -3.75
C SER A 112 0.97 -5.82 -3.75
N LEU A 113 0.09 -6.63 -3.15
CA LEU A 113 0.20 -8.08 -3.13
C LEU A 113 0.16 -8.68 -4.55
N GLU A 114 -0.71 -8.18 -5.41
CA GLU A 114 -0.80 -8.62 -6.81
C GLU A 114 0.48 -8.28 -7.59
N ARG A 115 1.04 -7.09 -7.38
CA ARG A 115 2.33 -6.68 -8.00
C ARG A 115 3.49 -7.54 -7.52
N ASP A 116 3.53 -7.87 -6.24
CA ASP A 116 4.58 -8.72 -5.66
C ASP A 116 4.48 -10.15 -6.20
N LYS A 117 3.26 -10.69 -6.33
CA LYS A 117 3.00 -11.98 -7.00
C LYS A 117 3.50 -11.97 -8.44
N ASP A 118 3.14 -10.95 -9.22
CA ASP A 118 3.60 -10.81 -10.61
C ASP A 118 5.12 -10.68 -10.72
N ALA A 119 5.76 -10.01 -9.77
CA ALA A 119 7.21 -9.88 -9.71
C ALA A 119 7.92 -11.22 -9.43
N LEU A 120 7.30 -12.11 -8.66
CA LEU A 120 7.81 -13.45 -8.38
C LEU A 120 7.63 -14.40 -9.57
N LEU A 121 6.47 -14.33 -10.24
CA LEU A 121 6.16 -15.16 -11.41
C LEU A 121 6.98 -14.76 -12.65
N ASN A 122 7.37 -13.49 -12.78
CA ASN A 122 8.09 -12.97 -13.92
C ASN A 122 9.49 -12.41 -13.54
N PRO A 123 10.43 -13.24 -13.08
CA PRO A 123 11.75 -12.78 -12.66
C PRO A 123 12.53 -12.15 -13.83
N THR A 124 12.27 -12.56 -15.08
CA THR A 124 12.92 -12.05 -16.28
C THR A 124 12.68 -10.56 -16.53
N ARG A 125 11.55 -10.00 -16.14
CA ARG A 125 11.26 -8.56 -16.31
C ARG A 125 12.08 -7.68 -15.37
N ARG A 126 12.50 -8.18 -14.21
CA ARG A 126 13.24 -7.40 -13.21
C ARG A 126 14.75 -7.32 -13.51
N TRP A 127 15.31 -8.36 -14.13
CA TRP A 127 16.76 -8.44 -14.42
C TRP A 127 17.16 -7.58 -15.60
N HIS A 128 16.28 -7.29 -16.56
CA HIS A 128 16.57 -6.44 -17.72
C HIS A 128 16.62 -4.93 -17.41
N ARG A 129 16.21 -4.47 -16.23
CA ARG A 129 16.27 -3.04 -15.85
C ARG A 129 17.52 -2.64 -15.07
N ARG A 130 18.38 -3.58 -14.71
CA ARG A 130 19.71 -3.25 -14.20
C ARG A 130 20.72 -3.64 -15.26
N PRO A 131 21.32 -2.68 -15.99
CA PRO A 131 22.51 -3.01 -16.76
C PRO A 131 23.52 -3.50 -15.73
N TRP A 132 23.91 -4.77 -15.83
CA TRP A 132 25.08 -5.26 -15.16
C TRP A 132 26.20 -4.31 -15.58
N ILE A 133 26.73 -3.58 -14.62
CA ILE A 133 27.96 -2.85 -14.78
C ILE A 133 28.96 -3.94 -15.14
N ALA A 134 29.29 -4.03 -16.44
CA ALA A 134 30.33 -4.92 -16.92
C ALA A 134 31.57 -4.57 -16.11
N CYS A 135 32.03 -5.48 -15.26
CA CYS A 135 33.35 -5.37 -14.68
C CYS A 135 34.32 -5.21 -15.85
N PRO A 136 35.11 -4.13 -15.92
CA PRO A 136 36.12 -4.03 -16.95
C PRO A 136 37.11 -5.17 -16.70
N ALA A 137 37.17 -6.10 -17.64
CA ALA A 137 38.18 -7.13 -17.67
C ALA A 137 39.53 -6.42 -17.60
N LYS A 138 40.24 -6.61 -16.48
CA LYS A 138 41.63 -6.19 -16.36
C LYS A 138 42.39 -6.96 -17.42
N SER A 139 42.79 -6.28 -18.47
CA SER A 139 43.72 -6.76 -19.45
C SER A 139 45.09 -7.04 -18.75
N VAL A 140 45.35 -8.30 -18.56
CA VAL A 140 46.70 -8.74 -18.18
C VAL A 140 47.57 -8.62 -19.42
N THR A 141 48.22 -7.48 -19.59
CA THR A 141 49.31 -7.37 -20.58
C THR A 141 50.55 -8.07 -20.00
N SER A 142 50.73 -9.25 -20.50
CA SER A 142 51.99 -9.98 -20.40
C SER A 142 53.08 -9.19 -21.13
N SER A 143 53.94 -8.53 -20.36
CA SER A 143 55.18 -7.93 -20.87
C SER A 143 56.30 -8.93 -20.63
N THR A 144 56.55 -9.75 -21.62
CA THR A 144 57.79 -10.51 -21.75
C THR A 144 58.85 -9.56 -22.26
N ARG A 145 59.76 -9.16 -21.42
CA ARG A 145 60.98 -8.47 -21.85
C ARG A 145 62.16 -9.42 -21.67
N CYS A 146 62.61 -9.99 -22.82
CA CYS A 146 63.96 -10.55 -22.93
C CYS A 146 64.95 -9.44 -22.68
N CYS A 147 65.99 -9.76 -21.90
CA CYS A 147 67.25 -9.03 -21.82
C CYS A 147 68.35 -9.96 -22.30
N ASP A 148 69.14 -9.42 -23.20
CA ASP A 148 70.53 -9.81 -23.40
C ASP A 148 71.34 -9.45 -22.16
#